data_67c35dfecf7e3d06d30157f075489ff1
#
_entry.id   67c35dfecf7e3d06d30157f075489ff1
#
_cell.length_a   1.000
_cell.length_b   1.000
_cell.length_c   1.000
_cell.angle_alpha   90.00
_cell.angle_beta   90.00
_cell.angle_gamma   90.00
#
_symmetry.space_group_name_H-M   'P 1'
#
loop_
_entity.id
_entity.type
_entity.pdbx_description
1 polymer ?
#
loop_
_entity_poly.entity_id
_entity_poly.type
_entity_poly.pdbx_seq_one_letter_code
_entity_poly.pdbx_strand_id
1 'polypeptide(L)'
;MLSLNCDSVNYKTQKEIKRRRYQLKRMRRTMKRQSKSYKLRRRHRLENRRRGLVAQREWERKAYVELEVPKNFSFIDNTNEILEYFIKCKSLLHNKEKVQCDLSHITALSSDAIALLAACANDESFLGKRGRIRGNAPADPELLRLFMESGFYNHVKATKVLKSAHKSDTNLFHQESNYQVQSDIAKNACILGTKHVFGSNKPFPDLYEMLIEAMSNTNNHASNNSNANQFKWWLYTYNAPNGHTMYTF
;
A
#
# COMPACT_ATOMS: atom_id res chain seq x y z
N MET A 1 78.22 -30.30 41.38
CA MET A 1 77.02 -29.59 41.75
C MET A 1 76.24 -29.08 40.54
N LEU A 2 75.51 -29.90 39.80
CA LEU A 2 74.61 -29.49 38.71
C LEU A 2 73.49 -30.53 38.50
N SER A 3 72.60 -30.76 39.46
CA SER A 3 71.49 -31.71 39.28
C SER A 3 70.14 -31.28 39.77
N LEU A 4 69.97 -29.94 40.04
CA LEU A 4 68.73 -29.44 40.62
C LEU A 4 67.78 -28.65 39.70
N ASN A 5 68.03 -28.58 38.41
CA ASN A 5 67.22 -27.75 37.52
C ASN A 5 66.33 -28.52 36.50
N CYS A 6 66.44 -29.84 36.40
CA CYS A 6 65.65 -30.64 35.42
C CYS A 6 64.21 -30.90 35.86
N ASP A 7 63.95 -31.10 37.13
CA ASP A 7 62.63 -31.46 37.66
C ASP A 7 61.65 -30.28 37.69
N SER A 8 62.16 -29.05 37.90
CA SER A 8 61.29 -27.86 37.96
C SER A 8 60.78 -27.43 36.56
N VAL A 9 61.60 -27.67 35.52
CA VAL A 9 61.20 -27.38 34.13
C VAL A 9 60.17 -28.40 33.65
N ASN A 10 60.33 -29.66 34.02
CA ASN A 10 59.39 -30.72 33.65
C ASN A 10 58.04 -30.57 34.33
N TYR A 11 57.99 -30.09 35.58
CA TYR A 11 56.77 -29.82 36.32
C TYR A 11 55.99 -28.63 35.75
N LYS A 12 56.65 -27.55 35.36
CA LYS A 12 56.02 -26.39 34.71
C LYS A 12 55.38 -26.76 33.37
N THR A 13 56.06 -27.53 32.55
CA THR A 13 55.55 -28.03 31.25
C THR A 13 54.34 -28.94 31.41
N GLN A 14 54.34 -29.83 32.38
CA GLN A 14 53.18 -30.68 32.67
C GLN A 14 51.96 -29.89 33.16
N LYS A 15 52.15 -28.83 33.94
CA LYS A 15 51.08 -27.95 34.43
C LYS A 15 50.45 -27.14 33.27
N GLU A 16 51.28 -26.68 32.32
CA GLU A 16 50.79 -26.01 31.10
C GLU A 16 50.02 -26.96 30.19
N ILE A 17 50.45 -28.16 29.99
CA ILE A 17 49.77 -29.19 29.20
C ILE A 17 48.40 -29.51 29.81
N LYS A 18 48.31 -29.65 31.14
CA LYS A 18 47.03 -29.84 31.85
C LYS A 18 46.09 -28.64 31.68
N ARG A 19 46.62 -27.40 31.76
CA ARG A 19 45.86 -26.16 31.55
C ARG A 19 45.29 -26.07 30.13
N ARG A 20 46.08 -26.35 29.11
CA ARG A 20 45.64 -26.38 27.69
C ARG A 20 44.57 -27.42 27.45
N ARG A 21 44.74 -28.65 27.99
CA ARG A 21 43.72 -29.70 27.89
C ARG A 21 42.39 -29.31 28.55
N TYR A 22 42.44 -28.65 29.68
CA TYR A 22 41.23 -28.13 30.35
C TYR A 22 40.54 -27.03 29.53
N GLN A 23 41.29 -26.09 29.00
CA GLN A 23 40.75 -25.03 28.14
C GLN A 23 40.10 -25.60 26.87
N LEU A 24 40.74 -26.56 26.19
CA LEU A 24 40.17 -27.24 25.03
C LEU A 24 38.88 -27.99 25.35
N LYS A 25 38.85 -28.66 26.51
CA LYS A 25 37.65 -29.37 26.96
C LYS A 25 36.50 -28.40 27.26
N ARG A 26 36.77 -27.24 27.84
CA ARG A 26 35.81 -26.16 28.09
C ARG A 26 35.27 -25.57 26.78
N MET A 27 36.15 -25.24 25.81
CA MET A 27 35.76 -24.77 24.47
C MET A 27 34.86 -25.78 23.75
N ARG A 28 35.20 -27.05 23.71
CA ARG A 28 34.39 -28.10 23.08
C ARG A 28 32.99 -28.21 23.72
N ARG A 29 32.88 -28.06 25.05
CA ARG A 29 31.57 -28.04 25.74
C ARG A 29 30.75 -26.82 25.36
N THR A 30 31.37 -25.64 25.27
CA THR A 30 30.70 -24.38 24.86
C THR A 30 30.21 -24.46 23.42
N MET A 31 31.06 -24.94 22.50
CA MET A 31 30.66 -25.13 21.10
C MET A 31 29.52 -26.16 20.94
N LYS A 32 29.50 -27.25 21.68
CA LYS A 32 28.36 -28.19 21.69
C LYS A 32 27.06 -27.54 22.19
N ARG A 33 27.14 -26.72 23.23
CA ARG A 33 25.95 -25.99 23.75
C ARG A 33 25.42 -24.96 22.74
N GLN A 34 26.31 -24.19 22.13
CA GLN A 34 25.96 -23.23 21.08
C GLN A 34 25.35 -23.92 19.85
N SER A 35 25.91 -25.04 19.41
CA SER A 35 25.35 -25.82 18.29
C SER A 35 23.95 -26.37 18.59
N LYS A 36 23.69 -26.86 19.82
CA LYS A 36 22.33 -27.29 20.22
C LYS A 36 21.34 -26.14 20.22
N SER A 37 21.72 -24.99 20.80
CA SER A 37 20.89 -23.79 20.82
C SER A 37 20.59 -23.29 19.40
N TYR A 38 21.59 -23.26 18.51
CA TYR A 38 21.43 -22.90 17.11
C TYR A 38 20.46 -23.84 16.38
N LYS A 39 20.59 -25.17 16.56
CA LYS A 39 19.68 -26.16 15.96
C LYS A 39 18.24 -25.98 16.45
N LEU A 40 18.05 -25.68 17.75
CA LEU A 40 16.74 -25.43 18.31
C LEU A 40 16.11 -24.16 17.73
N ARG A 41 16.85 -23.05 17.68
CA ARG A 41 16.40 -21.79 17.06
C ARG A 41 16.06 -21.97 15.58
N ARG A 42 16.85 -22.76 14.83
CA ARG A 42 16.58 -23.06 13.42
C ARG A 42 15.29 -23.86 13.26
N ARG A 43 15.04 -24.89 14.11
CA ARG A 43 13.79 -25.65 14.11
C ARG A 43 12.59 -24.75 14.39
N HIS A 44 12.66 -23.88 15.40
CA HIS A 44 11.61 -22.94 15.74
C HIS A 44 11.28 -21.97 14.58
N ARG A 45 12.31 -21.45 13.91
CA ARG A 45 12.11 -20.59 12.72
C ARG A 45 11.44 -21.35 11.57
N LEU A 46 11.84 -22.59 11.31
CA LEU A 46 11.22 -23.40 10.26
C LEU A 46 9.76 -23.75 10.57
N GLU A 47 9.47 -24.05 11.83
CA GLU A 47 8.11 -24.34 12.28
C GLU A 47 7.20 -23.12 12.20
N ASN A 48 7.66 -21.95 12.66
CA ASN A 48 6.92 -20.70 12.52
C ASN A 48 6.70 -20.33 11.04
N ARG A 49 7.68 -20.58 10.18
CA ARG A 49 7.54 -20.39 8.73
C ARG A 49 6.50 -21.34 8.12
N ARG A 50 6.48 -22.62 8.54
CA ARG A 50 5.47 -23.59 8.11
C ARG A 50 4.07 -23.18 8.56
N ARG A 51 3.88 -22.78 9.84
CA ARG A 51 2.59 -22.29 10.35
C ARG A 51 2.12 -21.05 9.58
N GLY A 52 3.02 -20.11 9.28
CA GLY A 52 2.72 -18.94 8.45
C GLY A 52 2.26 -19.33 7.04
N LEU A 53 2.92 -20.28 6.40
CA LEU A 53 2.55 -20.76 5.06
C LEU A 53 1.20 -21.50 5.05
N VAL A 54 0.89 -22.28 6.09
CA VAL A 54 -0.42 -22.95 6.22
C VAL A 54 -1.52 -21.91 6.37
N ALA A 55 -1.37 -20.95 7.30
CA ALA A 55 -2.33 -19.88 7.51
C ALA A 55 -2.53 -19.02 6.25
N GLN A 56 -1.46 -18.77 5.48
CA GLN A 56 -1.54 -18.06 4.21
C GLN A 56 -2.34 -18.85 3.17
N ARG A 57 -2.09 -20.17 3.03
CA ARG A 57 -2.84 -21.03 2.10
C ARG A 57 -4.31 -21.14 2.46
N GLU A 58 -4.64 -21.26 3.74
CA GLU A 58 -6.03 -21.26 4.22
C GLU A 58 -6.72 -19.95 3.88
N TRP A 59 -6.05 -18.81 4.11
CA TRP A 59 -6.57 -17.51 3.74
C TRP A 59 -6.72 -17.35 2.22
N GLU A 60 -5.76 -17.86 1.42
CA GLU A 60 -5.85 -17.83 -0.05
C GLU A 60 -7.03 -18.64 -0.60
N ARG A 61 -7.49 -19.66 0.13
CA ARG A 61 -8.68 -20.46 -0.22
C ARG A 61 -10.01 -19.83 0.18
N LYS A 62 -10.01 -18.83 1.07
CA LYS A 62 -11.25 -18.13 1.44
C LYS A 62 -11.94 -17.55 0.21
N ALA A 63 -13.24 -17.73 0.13
CA ALA A 63 -14.07 -17.07 -0.86
C ALA A 63 -14.06 -15.55 -0.65
N TYR A 64 -14.39 -14.82 -1.69
CA TYR A 64 -14.62 -13.38 -1.57
C TYR A 64 -16.03 -13.15 -1.02
N VAL A 65 -16.13 -12.23 -0.07
CA VAL A 65 -17.41 -11.68 0.40
C VAL A 65 -17.85 -10.64 -0.63
N GLU A 66 -18.98 -10.87 -1.24
CA GLU A 66 -19.58 -9.95 -2.19
C GLU A 66 -20.21 -8.79 -1.44
N LEU A 67 -19.87 -7.57 -1.84
CA LEU A 67 -20.36 -6.33 -1.26
C LEU A 67 -20.92 -5.46 -2.38
N GLU A 68 -22.23 -5.38 -2.45
CA GLU A 68 -22.94 -4.57 -3.43
C GLU A 68 -22.67 -3.09 -3.17
N VAL A 69 -22.26 -2.39 -4.23
CA VAL A 69 -22.01 -0.96 -4.21
C VAL A 69 -23.36 -0.22 -4.29
N PRO A 70 -23.54 0.93 -3.61
CA PRO A 70 -24.74 1.75 -3.77
C PRO A 70 -25.04 2.08 -5.23
N LYS A 71 -26.31 2.01 -5.63
CA LYS A 71 -26.71 2.27 -7.03
C LYS A 71 -26.29 3.63 -7.53
N ASN A 72 -26.49 4.66 -6.70
CA ASN A 72 -25.92 5.98 -6.93
C ASN A 72 -24.52 6.03 -6.29
N PHE A 73 -23.49 5.71 -7.09
CA PHE A 73 -22.09 5.72 -6.64
C PHE A 73 -21.48 7.12 -6.85
N SER A 74 -22.02 8.10 -6.13
CA SER A 74 -21.56 9.49 -6.07
C SER A 74 -21.37 9.91 -4.63
N PHE A 75 -20.16 10.34 -4.26
CA PHE A 75 -19.88 10.77 -2.90
C PHE A 75 -20.59 12.09 -2.57
N ILE A 76 -20.74 12.99 -3.54
CA ILE A 76 -21.41 14.27 -3.37
C ILE A 76 -22.93 14.08 -3.21
N ASP A 77 -23.54 13.26 -4.09
CA ASP A 77 -24.99 13.13 -4.13
C ASP A 77 -25.55 12.08 -3.16
N ASN A 78 -24.70 11.15 -2.70
CA ASN A 78 -25.08 10.01 -1.86
C ASN A 78 -24.06 9.73 -0.76
N THR A 79 -23.60 10.77 -0.07
CA THR A 79 -22.52 10.72 0.92
C THR A 79 -22.71 9.63 1.97
N ASN A 80 -23.92 9.52 2.53
CA ASN A 80 -24.17 8.61 3.66
C ASN A 80 -24.01 7.13 3.26
N GLU A 81 -24.67 6.71 2.17
CA GLU A 81 -24.59 5.31 1.71
C GLU A 81 -23.16 4.94 1.27
N ILE A 82 -22.46 5.89 0.64
CA ILE A 82 -21.06 5.69 0.22
C ILE A 82 -20.15 5.55 1.44
N LEU A 83 -20.30 6.38 2.46
CA LEU A 83 -19.54 6.24 3.71
C LEU A 83 -19.81 4.91 4.41
N GLU A 84 -21.09 4.53 4.55
CA GLU A 84 -21.48 3.24 5.14
C GLU A 84 -20.88 2.07 4.37
N TYR A 85 -20.92 2.14 3.05
CA TYR A 85 -20.29 1.14 2.18
C TYR A 85 -18.79 1.00 2.47
N PHE A 86 -18.03 2.10 2.49
CA PHE A 86 -16.60 2.06 2.74
C PHE A 86 -16.27 1.64 4.17
N ILE A 87 -17.04 2.04 5.17
CA ILE A 87 -16.90 1.59 6.57
C ILE A 87 -17.09 0.08 6.66
N LYS A 88 -18.13 -0.46 6.03
CA LYS A 88 -18.41 -1.89 5.99
C LYS A 88 -17.30 -2.65 5.26
N CYS A 89 -16.85 -2.14 4.11
CA CYS A 89 -15.73 -2.70 3.36
C CYS A 89 -14.46 -2.76 4.22
N LYS A 90 -14.09 -1.66 4.88
CA LYS A 90 -12.93 -1.58 5.78
C LYS A 90 -13.03 -2.58 6.93
N SER A 91 -14.19 -2.70 7.56
CA SER A 91 -14.45 -3.66 8.65
C SER A 91 -14.20 -5.11 8.21
N LEU A 92 -14.73 -5.52 7.05
CA LEU A 92 -14.51 -6.84 6.48
C LEU A 92 -13.02 -7.11 6.22
N LEU A 93 -12.32 -6.15 5.63
CA LEU A 93 -10.89 -6.26 5.33
C LEU A 93 -10.03 -6.38 6.59
N HIS A 94 -10.34 -5.62 7.65
CA HIS A 94 -9.66 -5.70 8.94
C HIS A 94 -9.92 -7.04 9.65
N ASN A 95 -11.09 -7.65 9.41
CA ASN A 95 -11.41 -9.01 9.85
C ASN A 95 -10.74 -10.10 8.97
N LYS A 96 -9.81 -9.70 8.09
CA LYS A 96 -9.05 -10.58 7.18
C LYS A 96 -9.94 -11.29 6.14
N GLU A 97 -11.09 -10.70 5.83
CA GLU A 97 -11.90 -11.15 4.71
C GLU A 97 -11.36 -10.59 3.40
N LYS A 98 -11.74 -11.22 2.29
CA LYS A 98 -11.52 -10.70 0.94
C LYS A 98 -12.82 -10.11 0.45
N VAL A 99 -12.80 -8.91 -0.08
CA VAL A 99 -14.00 -8.21 -0.51
C VAL A 99 -14.05 -8.14 -2.03
N GLN A 100 -15.19 -8.45 -2.60
CA GLN A 100 -15.54 -8.19 -3.98
C GLN A 100 -16.53 -7.04 -4.03
N CYS A 101 -16.11 -5.90 -4.57
CA CYS A 101 -16.98 -4.75 -4.85
C CYS A 101 -17.79 -5.06 -6.11
N ASP A 102 -19.10 -5.19 -5.99
CA ASP A 102 -19.99 -5.44 -7.12
C ASP A 102 -20.50 -4.12 -7.68
N LEU A 103 -19.96 -3.71 -8.83
CA LEU A 103 -20.32 -2.50 -9.56
C LEU A 103 -21.37 -2.75 -10.66
N SER A 104 -21.86 -4.00 -10.83
CA SER A 104 -22.75 -4.35 -11.94
C SER A 104 -24.08 -3.59 -11.93
N HIS A 105 -24.54 -3.19 -10.76
CA HIS A 105 -25.87 -2.59 -10.54
C HIS A 105 -25.86 -1.07 -10.36
N ILE A 106 -24.70 -0.42 -10.50
CA ILE A 106 -24.66 1.04 -10.39
C ILE A 106 -25.39 1.70 -11.57
N THR A 107 -26.15 2.75 -11.25
CA THR A 107 -26.92 3.55 -12.22
C THR A 107 -26.40 4.97 -12.37
N ALA A 108 -25.61 5.43 -11.41
CA ALA A 108 -24.92 6.71 -11.46
C ALA A 108 -23.51 6.57 -10.89
N LEU A 109 -22.57 7.35 -11.42
CA LEU A 109 -21.16 7.33 -11.06
C LEU A 109 -20.58 8.72 -11.16
N SER A 110 -19.84 9.14 -10.13
CA SER A 110 -19.13 10.41 -10.14
C SER A 110 -17.61 10.21 -10.05
N SER A 111 -16.87 11.24 -10.46
CA SER A 111 -15.40 11.24 -10.46
C SER A 111 -14.81 11.15 -9.06
N ASP A 112 -15.43 11.75 -8.07
CA ASP A 112 -15.07 11.70 -6.66
C ASP A 112 -15.15 10.28 -6.09
N ALA A 113 -16.20 9.52 -6.43
CA ALA A 113 -16.35 8.13 -6.01
C ALA A 113 -15.28 7.21 -6.66
N ILE A 114 -14.92 7.46 -7.93
CA ILE A 114 -13.81 6.77 -8.61
C ILE A 114 -12.48 7.04 -7.89
N ALA A 115 -12.22 8.31 -7.55
CA ALA A 115 -11.00 8.70 -6.84
C ALA A 115 -10.94 8.05 -5.45
N LEU A 116 -12.04 8.10 -4.69
CA LEU A 116 -12.11 7.45 -3.38
C LEU A 116 -11.90 5.94 -3.44
N LEU A 117 -12.51 5.27 -4.43
CA LEU A 117 -12.33 3.83 -4.62
C LEU A 117 -10.87 3.47 -4.93
N ALA A 118 -10.20 4.24 -5.77
CA ALA A 118 -8.78 4.04 -6.07
C ALA A 118 -7.90 4.31 -4.84
N ALA A 119 -8.16 5.36 -4.09
CA ALA A 119 -7.45 5.68 -2.85
C ALA A 119 -7.59 4.53 -1.84
N CYS A 120 -8.80 4.08 -1.57
CA CYS A 120 -9.07 2.97 -0.65
C CYS A 120 -8.42 1.65 -1.11
N ALA A 121 -8.44 1.35 -2.41
CA ALA A 121 -7.84 0.13 -2.96
C ALA A 121 -6.31 0.10 -2.86
N ASN A 122 -5.65 1.24 -2.64
CA ASN A 122 -4.20 1.39 -2.52
C ASN A 122 -3.71 1.78 -1.12
N ASP A 123 -4.62 2.02 -0.18
CA ASP A 123 -4.26 2.40 1.18
C ASP A 123 -4.12 1.15 2.08
N GLU A 124 -2.91 0.93 2.58
CA GLU A 124 -2.62 -0.18 3.50
C GLU A 124 -3.40 -0.07 4.82
N SER A 125 -3.72 1.14 5.27
CA SER A 125 -4.51 1.37 6.48
C SER A 125 -5.97 0.98 6.28
N PHE A 126 -6.49 1.15 5.07
CA PHE A 126 -7.82 0.71 4.68
C PHE A 126 -7.88 -0.80 4.46
N LEU A 127 -6.91 -1.36 3.72
CA LEU A 127 -6.85 -2.78 3.38
C LEU A 127 -6.52 -3.68 4.58
N GLY A 128 -5.81 -3.14 5.59
CA GLY A 128 -5.25 -3.94 6.66
C GLY A 128 -4.13 -4.89 6.17
N LYS A 129 -3.55 -5.66 7.10
CA LYS A 129 -2.35 -6.47 6.82
C LYS A 129 -2.54 -7.56 5.75
N ARG A 130 -3.75 -7.99 5.47
CA ARG A 130 -4.06 -9.10 4.55
C ARG A 130 -5.33 -8.86 3.74
N GLY A 131 -5.93 -7.70 3.81
CA GLY A 131 -7.13 -7.36 3.04
C GLY A 131 -6.86 -7.45 1.55
N ARG A 132 -7.83 -7.92 0.80
CA ARG A 132 -7.83 -7.89 -0.66
C ARG A 132 -9.17 -7.42 -1.16
N ILE A 133 -9.11 -6.44 -2.04
CA ILE A 133 -10.25 -5.94 -2.80
C ILE A 133 -10.10 -6.40 -4.24
N ARG A 134 -11.19 -6.82 -4.83
CA ARG A 134 -11.38 -6.93 -6.27
C ARG A 134 -12.74 -6.38 -6.62
N GLY A 135 -12.95 -6.01 -7.88
CA GLY A 135 -14.24 -5.54 -8.38
C GLY A 135 -14.54 -6.16 -9.74
N ASN A 136 -15.80 -6.11 -10.12
CA ASN A 136 -16.25 -6.26 -11.48
C ASN A 136 -16.40 -4.88 -12.15
N ALA A 137 -16.75 -4.86 -13.41
CA ALA A 137 -17.05 -3.63 -14.14
C ALA A 137 -18.55 -3.30 -14.04
N PRO A 138 -18.94 -2.01 -14.19
CA PRO A 138 -20.34 -1.63 -14.40
C PRO A 138 -20.95 -2.37 -15.59
N ALA A 139 -22.23 -2.73 -15.48
CA ALA A 139 -22.95 -3.31 -16.60
C ALA A 139 -23.36 -2.27 -17.65
N ASP A 140 -23.57 -1.03 -17.23
CA ASP A 140 -23.87 0.10 -18.11
C ASP A 140 -22.63 0.50 -18.93
N PRO A 141 -22.71 0.52 -20.29
CA PRO A 141 -21.58 0.83 -21.15
C PRO A 141 -21.02 2.24 -20.97
N GLU A 142 -21.86 3.23 -20.66
CA GLU A 142 -21.42 4.63 -20.46
C GLU A 142 -20.63 4.75 -19.14
N LEU A 143 -21.12 4.12 -18.08
CA LEU A 143 -20.42 4.09 -16.79
C LEU A 143 -19.12 3.30 -16.89
N LEU A 144 -19.11 2.18 -17.63
CA LEU A 144 -17.90 1.44 -17.92
C LEU A 144 -16.88 2.29 -18.67
N ARG A 145 -17.34 3.04 -19.70
CA ARG A 145 -16.48 3.96 -20.45
C ARG A 145 -15.87 5.02 -19.53
N LEU A 146 -16.64 5.59 -18.62
CA LEU A 146 -16.16 6.58 -17.65
C LEU A 146 -15.04 5.99 -16.77
N PHE A 147 -15.20 4.78 -16.25
CA PHE A 147 -14.17 4.08 -15.50
C PHE A 147 -12.89 3.83 -16.34
N MET A 148 -13.04 3.41 -17.58
CA MET A 148 -11.91 3.14 -18.46
C MET A 148 -11.14 4.42 -18.81
N GLU A 149 -11.85 5.49 -19.17
CA GLU A 149 -11.27 6.76 -19.56
C GLU A 149 -10.65 7.54 -18.40
N SER A 150 -11.12 7.32 -17.15
CA SER A 150 -10.64 8.02 -15.95
C SER A 150 -9.16 7.77 -15.61
N GLY A 151 -8.61 6.64 -16.03
CA GLY A 151 -7.29 6.20 -15.59
C GLY A 151 -7.30 5.32 -14.32
N PHE A 152 -8.46 5.05 -13.74
CA PHE A 152 -8.61 4.19 -12.54
C PHE A 152 -7.84 2.87 -12.66
N TYR A 153 -7.93 2.22 -13.82
CA TYR A 153 -7.30 0.93 -14.05
C TYR A 153 -5.75 0.97 -14.05
N ASN A 154 -5.13 2.15 -14.12
CA ASN A 154 -3.68 2.28 -13.96
C ASN A 154 -3.25 2.10 -12.51
N HIS A 155 -4.15 2.35 -11.56
CA HIS A 155 -3.89 2.29 -10.11
C HIS A 155 -4.34 0.98 -9.46
N VAL A 156 -4.97 0.08 -10.24
CA VAL A 156 -5.41 -1.23 -9.77
C VAL A 156 -4.89 -2.34 -10.66
N LYS A 157 -5.01 -3.59 -10.19
CA LYS A 157 -4.63 -4.75 -11.00
C LYS A 157 -5.66 -5.00 -12.09
N ALA A 158 -5.36 -4.59 -13.30
CA ALA A 158 -6.23 -4.69 -14.47
C ALA A 158 -5.48 -5.20 -15.71
N THR A 159 -6.24 -5.56 -16.75
CA THR A 159 -5.69 -5.96 -18.05
C THR A 159 -5.07 -4.76 -18.79
N LYS A 160 -4.16 -5.03 -19.74
CA LYS A 160 -3.54 -3.97 -20.56
C LYS A 160 -4.58 -3.18 -21.35
N VAL A 161 -5.63 -3.84 -21.85
CA VAL A 161 -6.71 -3.20 -22.62
C VAL A 161 -7.42 -2.14 -21.78
N LEU A 162 -7.81 -2.46 -20.54
CA LEU A 162 -8.45 -1.51 -19.63
C LEU A 162 -7.55 -0.32 -19.29
N LYS A 163 -6.26 -0.57 -19.13
CA LYS A 163 -5.27 0.49 -18.82
C LYS A 163 -5.03 1.41 -20.02
N SER A 164 -5.01 0.88 -21.23
CA SER A 164 -4.78 1.68 -22.46
C SER A 164 -5.95 2.56 -22.87
N ALA A 165 -7.11 2.37 -22.27
CA ALA A 165 -8.30 3.18 -22.56
C ALA A 165 -8.31 4.55 -21.85
N HIS A 166 -7.35 4.82 -20.97
CA HIS A 166 -7.21 6.10 -20.31
C HIS A 166 -6.99 7.25 -21.30
N LYS A 167 -7.79 8.30 -21.17
CA LYS A 167 -7.69 9.52 -21.95
C LYS A 167 -6.90 10.58 -21.18
N SER A 168 -5.59 10.55 -21.29
CA SER A 168 -4.67 11.46 -20.60
C SER A 168 -4.75 12.91 -21.07
N ASP A 169 -5.37 13.17 -22.22
CA ASP A 169 -5.64 14.51 -22.76
C ASP A 169 -6.86 15.19 -22.16
N THR A 170 -7.73 14.43 -21.49
CA THR A 170 -8.95 14.93 -20.86
C THR A 170 -9.02 14.64 -19.37
N ASN A 171 -8.30 13.63 -18.88
CA ASN A 171 -8.34 13.20 -17.50
C ASN A 171 -6.94 13.03 -16.94
N LEU A 172 -6.67 13.55 -15.75
CA LEU A 172 -5.46 13.33 -14.98
C LEU A 172 -5.82 12.58 -13.70
N PHE A 173 -5.23 11.41 -13.50
CA PHE A 173 -5.33 10.69 -12.23
C PHE A 173 -3.93 10.42 -11.71
N HIS A 174 -3.55 11.10 -10.62
CA HIS A 174 -2.23 11.05 -10.04
C HIS A 174 -2.27 10.60 -8.58
N GLN A 175 -1.33 9.75 -8.23
CA GLN A 175 -1.06 9.35 -6.85
C GLN A 175 0.33 9.80 -6.47
N GLU A 176 0.46 10.49 -5.35
CA GLU A 176 1.74 10.88 -4.78
C GLU A 176 1.97 10.19 -3.44
N SER A 177 3.17 9.66 -3.26
CA SER A 177 3.58 8.98 -2.03
C SER A 177 4.55 9.81 -1.18
N ASN A 178 5.01 10.94 -1.70
CA ASN A 178 5.93 11.85 -1.01
C ASN A 178 5.17 13.04 -0.46
N TYR A 179 5.64 13.57 0.69
CA TYR A 179 5.07 14.79 1.33
C TYR A 179 5.45 16.08 0.59
N GLN A 180 5.53 16.05 -0.72
CA GLN A 180 5.95 17.20 -1.50
C GLN A 180 4.80 17.70 -2.36
N VAL A 181 4.64 19.02 -2.37
CA VAL A 181 3.81 19.68 -3.36
C VAL A 181 4.44 19.47 -4.74
N GLN A 182 3.66 18.93 -5.66
CA GLN A 182 4.11 18.66 -7.02
C GLN A 182 3.63 19.76 -7.97
N SER A 183 4.45 20.78 -8.14
CA SER A 183 4.10 21.94 -8.96
C SER A 183 3.79 21.60 -10.42
N ASP A 184 4.48 20.61 -10.99
CA ASP A 184 4.24 20.17 -12.36
C ASP A 184 2.89 19.46 -12.50
N ILE A 185 2.47 18.69 -11.50
CA ILE A 185 1.17 18.02 -11.48
C ILE A 185 0.05 19.05 -11.35
N ALA A 186 0.19 20.03 -10.44
CA ALA A 186 -0.76 21.12 -10.30
C ALA A 186 -0.90 21.92 -11.60
N LYS A 187 0.23 22.24 -12.25
CA LYS A 187 0.25 22.94 -13.54
C LYS A 187 -0.45 22.14 -14.64
N ASN A 188 -0.18 20.85 -14.75
CA ASN A 188 -0.83 19.98 -15.75
C ASN A 188 -2.33 19.88 -15.51
N ALA A 189 -2.77 19.67 -14.25
CA ALA A 189 -4.17 19.64 -13.89
C ALA A 189 -4.86 20.97 -14.21
N CYS A 190 -4.23 22.10 -13.88
CA CYS A 190 -4.74 23.44 -14.20
C CYS A 190 -4.88 23.62 -15.73
N ILE A 191 -3.88 23.25 -16.53
CA ILE A 191 -3.93 23.37 -17.99
C ILE A 191 -5.05 22.50 -18.58
N LEU A 192 -5.24 21.27 -18.09
CA LEU A 192 -6.33 20.41 -18.53
C LEU A 192 -7.70 21.08 -18.34
N GLY A 193 -7.94 21.64 -17.17
CA GLY A 193 -9.19 22.34 -16.88
C GLY A 193 -9.36 23.65 -17.69
N THR A 194 -8.33 24.49 -17.75
CA THR A 194 -8.42 25.76 -18.50
C THR A 194 -8.59 25.55 -20.00
N LYS A 195 -7.98 24.50 -20.54
CA LYS A 195 -8.17 24.10 -21.94
C LYS A 195 -9.61 23.66 -22.19
N HIS A 196 -10.18 22.88 -21.28
CA HIS A 196 -11.54 22.38 -21.40
C HIS A 196 -12.60 23.49 -21.29
N VAL A 197 -12.46 24.36 -20.27
CA VAL A 197 -13.47 25.41 -19.97
C VAL A 197 -13.30 26.63 -20.84
N PHE A 198 -12.05 27.06 -21.09
CA PHE A 198 -11.76 28.34 -21.75
C PHE A 198 -11.03 28.20 -23.10
N GLY A 199 -10.73 26.99 -23.56
CA GLY A 199 -9.93 26.76 -24.76
C GLY A 199 -8.47 27.22 -24.65
N SER A 200 -7.99 27.57 -23.45
CA SER A 200 -6.66 28.13 -23.23
C SER A 200 -5.66 27.04 -22.76
N ASN A 201 -4.50 27.00 -23.40
CA ASN A 201 -3.40 26.13 -22.98
C ASN A 201 -2.50 26.77 -21.88
N LYS A 202 -2.90 27.86 -21.30
CA LYS A 202 -2.16 28.51 -20.21
C LYS A 202 -2.83 28.17 -18.86
N PRO A 203 -2.05 27.94 -17.82
CA PRO A 203 -2.62 27.74 -16.49
C PRO A 203 -3.31 29.03 -16.03
N PHE A 204 -4.48 28.91 -15.39
CA PHE A 204 -5.15 30.01 -14.73
C PHE A 204 -4.50 30.21 -13.34
N PRO A 205 -3.93 31.40 -13.01
CA PRO A 205 -3.12 31.57 -11.81
C PRO A 205 -3.84 31.22 -10.52
N ASP A 206 -5.06 31.69 -10.32
CA ASP A 206 -5.84 31.46 -9.09
C ASP A 206 -6.16 29.98 -8.89
N LEU A 207 -6.49 29.28 -9.98
CA LEU A 207 -6.72 27.83 -9.94
C LEU A 207 -5.43 27.07 -9.62
N TYR A 208 -4.31 27.49 -10.19
CA TYR A 208 -3.01 26.88 -9.88
C TYR A 208 -2.65 27.04 -8.41
N GLU A 209 -2.82 28.26 -7.84
CA GLU A 209 -2.56 28.53 -6.43
C GLU A 209 -3.47 27.70 -5.52
N MET A 210 -4.76 27.59 -5.85
CA MET A 210 -5.72 26.74 -5.14
C MET A 210 -5.29 25.25 -5.12
N LEU A 211 -4.81 24.72 -6.25
CA LEU A 211 -4.33 23.34 -6.34
C LEU A 211 -3.08 23.12 -5.50
N ILE A 212 -2.13 24.06 -5.52
CA ILE A 212 -0.92 24.03 -4.69
C ILE A 212 -1.29 24.08 -3.19
N GLU A 213 -2.22 24.94 -2.82
CA GLU A 213 -2.67 25.03 -1.43
C GLU A 213 -3.38 23.76 -0.97
N ALA A 214 -4.23 23.17 -1.79
CA ALA A 214 -4.89 21.89 -1.48
C ALA A 214 -3.87 20.75 -1.26
N MET A 215 -2.84 20.65 -2.10
CA MET A 215 -1.73 19.71 -1.93
C MET A 215 -0.96 19.96 -0.63
N SER A 216 -0.66 21.24 -0.33
CA SER A 216 0.06 21.64 0.88
C SER A 216 -0.75 21.32 2.14
N ASN A 217 -2.03 21.62 2.14
CA ASN A 217 -2.94 21.34 3.25
C ASN A 217 -3.06 19.85 3.51
N THR A 218 -3.16 19.03 2.46
CA THR A 218 -3.17 17.56 2.60
C THR A 218 -1.89 17.08 3.25
N ASN A 219 -0.71 17.59 2.84
CA ASN A 219 0.58 17.23 3.44
C ASN A 219 0.66 17.66 4.91
N ASN A 220 0.27 18.88 5.24
CA ASN A 220 0.36 19.45 6.58
C ASN A 220 -0.55 18.73 7.59
N HIS A 221 -1.77 18.40 7.19
CA HIS A 221 -2.74 17.73 8.06
C HIS A 221 -2.53 16.23 8.17
N ALA A 222 -1.99 15.58 7.15
CA ALA A 222 -1.63 14.16 7.20
C ALA A 222 -0.44 13.85 8.11
N SER A 223 0.46 14.82 8.35
CA SER A 223 1.70 14.64 9.10
C SER A 223 1.54 14.62 10.63
N ASN A 224 0.39 14.98 11.17
CA ASN A 224 0.16 15.08 12.63
C ASN A 224 0.09 13.73 13.36
N ASN A 225 0.15 12.61 12.66
CA ASN A 225 0.24 11.28 13.25
C ASN A 225 1.65 10.72 13.08
N SER A 226 2.19 10.15 14.13
CA SER A 226 3.56 9.62 14.28
C SER A 226 4.04 8.57 13.25
N ASN A 227 3.25 8.25 12.25
CA ASN A 227 3.56 7.36 11.13
C ASN A 227 3.58 8.12 9.79
N ALA A 228 4.23 9.26 9.77
CA ALA A 228 4.29 10.22 8.66
C ALA A 228 4.65 9.62 7.26
N ASN A 229 5.29 8.45 7.21
CA ASN A 229 5.76 7.85 5.95
C ASN A 229 4.70 7.06 5.16
N GLN A 230 3.43 7.11 5.52
CA GLN A 230 2.40 6.24 4.93
C GLN A 230 1.24 6.98 4.26
N PHE A 231 1.20 8.31 4.32
CA PHE A 231 0.12 9.05 3.70
C PHE A 231 0.42 9.33 2.23
N LYS A 232 -0.57 9.03 1.40
CA LYS A 232 -0.57 9.30 -0.03
C LYS A 232 -1.70 10.27 -0.30
N TRP A 233 -1.45 11.27 -1.13
CA TRP A 233 -2.54 12.07 -1.64
C TRP A 233 -2.84 11.69 -3.09
N TRP A 234 -4.04 11.97 -3.49
CA TRP A 234 -4.57 11.68 -4.81
C TRP A 234 -5.09 12.98 -5.42
N LEU A 235 -4.86 13.15 -6.70
CA LEU A 235 -5.47 14.19 -7.48
C LEU A 235 -6.15 13.56 -8.69
N TYR A 236 -7.43 13.74 -8.80
CA TYR A 236 -8.17 13.38 -9.99
C TYR A 236 -8.77 14.63 -10.63
N THR A 237 -8.40 14.92 -11.88
CA THR A 237 -8.97 15.97 -12.71
C THR A 237 -9.84 15.32 -13.77
N TYR A 238 -11.11 15.68 -13.81
CA TYR A 238 -12.09 15.14 -14.74
C TYR A 238 -12.77 16.27 -15.51
N ASN A 239 -12.69 16.24 -16.84
CA ASN A 239 -13.35 17.14 -17.73
C ASN A 239 -14.71 16.57 -18.15
N ALA A 240 -15.78 17.08 -17.55
CA ALA A 240 -17.14 16.63 -17.81
C ALA A 240 -17.64 17.13 -19.16
N PRO A 241 -18.51 16.36 -19.88
CA PRO A 241 -19.04 16.75 -21.19
C PRO A 241 -19.83 18.06 -21.20
N ASN A 242 -20.36 18.50 -20.04
CA ASN A 242 -21.10 19.72 -19.88
C ASN A 242 -20.23 21.00 -19.78
N GLY A 243 -18.94 20.91 -20.06
CA GLY A 243 -18.03 22.05 -20.04
C GLY A 243 -17.46 22.39 -18.68
N HIS A 244 -17.68 21.56 -17.67
CA HIS A 244 -17.11 21.74 -16.33
C HIS A 244 -15.86 20.85 -16.14
N THR A 245 -14.96 21.30 -15.27
CA THR A 245 -13.83 20.50 -14.78
C THR A 245 -13.97 20.29 -13.29
N MET A 246 -13.84 19.04 -12.84
CA MET A 246 -13.86 18.65 -11.43
C MET A 246 -12.46 18.29 -10.99
N TYR A 247 -12.08 18.75 -9.79
CA TYR A 247 -10.84 18.42 -9.12
C TYR A 247 -11.18 17.74 -7.81
N THR A 248 -10.68 16.53 -7.61
CA THR A 248 -10.87 15.74 -6.38
C THR A 248 -9.52 15.45 -5.76
N PHE A 249 -9.37 15.77 -4.47
CA PHE A 249 -8.20 15.48 -3.65
C PHE A 249 -8.50 14.42 -2.62
#